data_43ad506591436f3354b025db113b35de
#
_entry.id   43ad506591436f3354b025db113b35de
#
_cell.length_a   1.000
_cell.length_b   1.000
_cell.length_c   1.000
_cell.angle_alpha   90.00
_cell.angle_beta   90.00
_cell.angle_gamma   90.00
#
_symmetry.space_group_name_H-M   'P 1'
#
loop_
_entity.id
_entity.type
_entity.pdbx_description
1 polymer ?
#
loop_
_entity_poly.entity_id
_entity_poly.type
_entity_poly.pdbx_seq_one_letter_code
_entity_poly.pdbx_strand_id
1 'polypeptide(L)'
;MTKAISNLEDTLGVALFDKQLMSRKRDIALTEIGALVYEQAQTVLQHVGYLEQTVTQYQQMDRGQLRLGLSPLGGELLSDAIFEFYQTHRHIDLSLLEDGAELLKQALLDDTLDVCTLMQPIEADFDYIPVCDYPIMMVAHRQHMGNNIKQVTLKSLKNASLMLFASHSSFTSMIVEECQKLGFEPNIVCHTNQWQLLTTLLKKNMGVTLLPKYYTDKLDDKQLVCLPLVQPNLTWQMVMAWRKHRPLTPAMQAWLNVVQRQANNTV
;
A
#
# COMPACT_ATOMS: atom_id res chain seq x y z
N MET A 1 6.80 -35.01 -21.17
CA MET A 1 5.70 -34.79 -20.21
C MET A 1 5.88 -35.73 -19.04
N THR A 2 5.71 -35.26 -17.79
CA THR A 2 5.85 -36.12 -16.61
C THR A 2 4.58 -36.96 -16.42
N LYS A 3 4.71 -38.15 -15.82
CA LYS A 3 3.59 -39.09 -15.55
C LYS A 3 2.46 -38.40 -14.74
N ALA A 4 2.83 -37.44 -13.88
CA ALA A 4 1.84 -36.65 -13.11
C ALA A 4 0.93 -35.81 -13.99
N ILE A 5 1.47 -35.13 -14.99
CA ILE A 5 0.70 -34.30 -15.94
C ILE A 5 -0.22 -35.18 -16.77
N SER A 6 0.25 -36.31 -17.28
CA SER A 6 -0.61 -37.25 -18.02
C SER A 6 -1.75 -37.80 -17.18
N ASN A 7 -1.50 -38.14 -15.92
CA ASN A 7 -2.56 -38.58 -15.00
C ASN A 7 -3.59 -37.47 -14.73
N LEU A 8 -3.16 -36.21 -14.65
CA LEU A 8 -4.06 -35.07 -14.47
C LEU A 8 -4.92 -34.85 -15.72
N GLU A 9 -4.35 -34.88 -16.92
CA GLU A 9 -5.08 -34.82 -18.21
C GLU A 9 -6.10 -35.94 -18.31
N ASP A 10 -5.72 -37.17 -17.95
CA ASP A 10 -6.62 -38.33 -17.96
C ASP A 10 -7.78 -38.17 -16.96
N THR A 11 -7.50 -37.61 -15.77
CA THR A 11 -8.52 -37.39 -14.74
C THR A 11 -9.51 -36.29 -15.15
N LEU A 12 -9.02 -35.22 -15.79
CA LEU A 12 -9.84 -34.10 -16.24
C LEU A 12 -10.52 -34.37 -17.60
N GLY A 13 -10.06 -35.38 -18.34
CA GLY A 13 -10.59 -35.74 -19.66
C GLY A 13 -10.23 -34.71 -20.75
N VAL A 14 -9.25 -33.84 -20.52
CA VAL A 14 -8.83 -32.78 -21.46
C VAL A 14 -7.32 -32.67 -21.53
N ALA A 15 -6.80 -32.28 -22.71
CA ALA A 15 -5.37 -31.99 -22.87
C ALA A 15 -5.07 -30.58 -22.34
N LEU A 16 -4.10 -30.47 -21.43
CA LEU A 16 -3.67 -29.20 -20.85
C LEU A 16 -2.50 -28.56 -21.63
N PHE A 17 -1.74 -29.35 -22.36
CA PHE A 17 -0.59 -28.90 -23.14
C PHE A 17 -0.78 -29.15 -24.63
N ASP A 18 -0.37 -28.19 -25.47
CA ASP A 18 -0.40 -28.32 -26.92
C ASP A 18 0.76 -29.16 -27.43
N LYS A 19 0.44 -30.42 -27.75
CA LYS A 19 1.45 -31.41 -28.26
C LYS A 19 1.97 -31.05 -29.66
N GLN A 20 1.23 -30.22 -30.46
CA GLN A 20 1.68 -29.86 -31.82
C GLN A 20 2.72 -28.73 -31.77
N LEU A 21 2.63 -27.82 -30.83
CA LEU A 21 3.62 -26.75 -30.62
C LEU A 21 4.88 -27.30 -29.92
N MET A 22 4.77 -28.29 -29.03
CA MET A 22 5.92 -28.92 -28.36
C MET A 22 6.87 -29.64 -29.32
N SER A 23 6.42 -30.07 -30.50
CA SER A 23 7.25 -30.80 -31.49
C SER A 23 8.11 -29.84 -32.34
N ARG A 24 7.82 -28.54 -32.38
CA ARG A 24 8.49 -27.55 -33.26
C ARG A 24 9.42 -26.59 -32.56
N LYS A 25 9.22 -26.34 -31.28
CA LYS A 25 10.10 -25.51 -30.41
C LYS A 25 10.13 -26.13 -29.01
N ARG A 26 11.26 -26.05 -28.32
CA ARG A 26 11.43 -26.50 -26.93
C ARG A 26 10.55 -25.77 -25.91
N ASP A 27 9.55 -25.01 -26.34
CA ASP A 27 8.69 -24.19 -25.48
C ASP A 27 7.44 -25.00 -25.10
N ILE A 28 7.14 -25.02 -23.81
CA ILE A 28 5.93 -25.62 -23.26
C ILE A 28 4.78 -24.63 -23.51
N ALA A 29 3.78 -25.01 -24.31
CA ALA A 29 2.60 -24.23 -24.55
C ALA A 29 1.36 -24.89 -23.91
N LEU A 30 0.56 -24.10 -23.21
CA LEU A 30 -0.73 -24.52 -22.66
C LEU A 30 -1.81 -24.44 -23.74
N THR A 31 -2.81 -25.33 -23.67
CA THR A 31 -4.08 -25.16 -24.39
C THR A 31 -4.90 -24.04 -23.71
N GLU A 32 -5.96 -23.57 -24.36
CA GLU A 32 -6.87 -22.56 -23.76
C GLU A 32 -7.45 -23.07 -22.43
N ILE A 33 -7.94 -24.31 -22.40
CA ILE A 33 -8.39 -24.95 -21.16
C ILE A 33 -7.24 -25.19 -20.18
N GLY A 34 -6.03 -25.48 -20.68
CA GLY A 34 -4.83 -25.63 -19.88
C GLY A 34 -4.48 -24.34 -19.12
N ALA A 35 -4.64 -23.17 -19.74
CA ALA A 35 -4.42 -21.88 -19.08
C ALA A 35 -5.43 -21.63 -17.93
N LEU A 36 -6.71 -21.91 -18.16
CA LEU A 36 -7.75 -21.81 -17.13
C LEU A 36 -7.52 -22.77 -15.97
N VAL A 37 -7.14 -24.04 -16.26
CA VAL A 37 -6.80 -25.03 -15.22
C VAL A 37 -5.55 -24.62 -14.46
N TYR A 38 -4.55 -24.01 -15.11
CA TYR A 38 -3.34 -23.53 -14.46
C TYR A 38 -3.63 -22.46 -13.42
N GLU A 39 -4.47 -21.46 -13.75
CA GLU A 39 -4.90 -20.43 -12.79
C GLU A 39 -5.63 -21.03 -11.58
N GLN A 40 -6.55 -21.96 -11.81
CA GLN A 40 -7.25 -22.65 -10.72
C GLN A 40 -6.31 -23.53 -9.88
N ALA A 41 -5.36 -24.21 -10.52
CA ALA A 41 -4.37 -25.03 -9.83
C ALA A 41 -3.45 -24.19 -8.92
N GLN A 42 -3.06 -22.98 -9.34
CA GLN A 42 -2.31 -22.06 -8.48
C GLN A 42 -3.10 -21.72 -7.21
N THR A 43 -4.39 -21.44 -7.32
CA THR A 43 -5.27 -21.18 -6.19
C THR A 43 -5.34 -22.38 -5.23
N VAL A 44 -5.48 -23.59 -5.77
CA VAL A 44 -5.50 -24.83 -4.96
C VAL A 44 -4.17 -25.05 -4.22
N LEU A 45 -3.04 -24.87 -4.91
CA LEU A 45 -1.71 -25.01 -4.29
C LEU A 45 -1.47 -23.98 -3.18
N GLN A 46 -1.97 -22.75 -3.36
CA GLN A 46 -1.92 -21.74 -2.30
C GLN A 46 -2.74 -22.16 -1.06
N HIS A 47 -3.94 -22.72 -1.27
CA HIS A 47 -4.74 -23.23 -0.14
C HIS A 47 -4.06 -24.40 0.59
N VAL A 48 -3.34 -25.27 -0.14
CA VAL A 48 -2.51 -26.30 0.48
C VAL A 48 -1.41 -25.67 1.34
N GLY A 49 -0.72 -24.64 0.82
CA GLY A 49 0.26 -23.87 1.60
C GLY A 49 -0.34 -23.25 2.86
N TYR A 50 -1.58 -22.74 2.81
CA TYR A 50 -2.28 -22.23 3.99
C TYR A 50 -2.58 -23.32 5.03
N LEU A 51 -2.94 -24.54 4.58
CA LEU A 51 -3.12 -25.67 5.50
C LEU A 51 -1.80 -26.02 6.21
N GLU A 52 -0.69 -26.06 5.49
CA GLU A 52 0.64 -26.32 6.07
C GLU A 52 1.04 -25.22 7.06
N GLN A 53 0.81 -23.95 6.71
CA GLN A 53 1.04 -22.83 7.62
C GLN A 53 0.15 -22.90 8.87
N THR A 54 -1.13 -23.27 8.72
CA THR A 54 -2.06 -23.42 9.86
C THR A 54 -1.58 -24.50 10.80
N VAL A 55 -1.15 -25.65 10.29
CA VAL A 55 -0.60 -26.76 11.09
C VAL A 55 0.70 -26.32 11.78
N THR A 56 1.60 -25.65 11.05
CA THR A 56 2.85 -25.13 11.61
C THR A 56 2.60 -24.11 12.72
N GLN A 57 1.67 -23.20 12.52
CA GLN A 57 1.26 -22.21 13.53
C GLN A 57 0.60 -22.86 14.75
N TYR A 58 -0.22 -23.89 14.54
CA TYR A 58 -0.81 -24.66 15.65
C TYR A 58 0.24 -25.42 16.46
N GLN A 59 1.23 -26.00 15.78
CA GLN A 59 2.35 -26.71 16.41
C GLN A 59 3.35 -25.75 17.09
N GLN A 60 3.47 -24.51 16.57
CA GLN A 60 4.33 -23.45 17.11
C GLN A 60 3.52 -22.44 17.94
N MET A 61 2.58 -22.90 18.77
CA MET A 61 1.68 -22.05 19.57
C MET A 61 2.37 -20.92 20.35
N ASP A 62 3.71 -20.90 20.38
CA ASP A 62 4.53 -19.86 21.02
C ASP A 62 5.29 -18.92 20.05
N ARG A 63 5.25 -19.11 18.71
CA ARG A 63 6.01 -18.26 17.76
C ARG A 63 5.26 -18.05 16.45
N GLY A 64 4.29 -17.13 16.46
CA GLY A 64 3.67 -16.65 15.22
C GLY A 64 4.59 -15.68 14.48
N GLN A 65 4.32 -15.45 13.19
CA GLN A 65 4.97 -14.40 12.39
C GLN A 65 3.90 -13.47 11.81
N LEU A 66 4.20 -12.17 11.76
CA LEU A 66 3.43 -11.16 11.04
C LEU A 66 4.36 -10.38 10.12
N ARG A 67 4.12 -10.45 8.81
CA ARG A 67 4.84 -9.71 7.78
C ARG A 67 4.00 -8.53 7.35
N LEU A 68 4.38 -7.34 7.80
CA LEU A 68 3.62 -6.10 7.64
C LEU A 68 4.30 -5.20 6.60
N GLY A 69 3.58 -4.84 5.54
CA GLY A 69 3.98 -3.86 4.54
C GLY A 69 3.52 -2.46 4.92
N LEU A 70 4.40 -1.48 4.83
CA LEU A 70 4.13 -0.09 5.18
C LEU A 70 4.45 0.83 4.00
N SER A 71 3.51 1.67 3.61
CA SER A 71 3.80 2.78 2.72
C SER A 71 4.63 3.85 3.45
N PRO A 72 5.39 4.71 2.74
CA PRO A 72 6.27 5.71 3.38
C PRO A 72 5.60 6.61 4.42
N LEU A 73 4.32 6.89 4.27
CA LEU A 73 3.54 7.64 5.27
C LEU A 73 2.85 6.71 6.30
N GLY A 74 2.70 5.43 6.00
CA GLY A 74 1.99 4.49 6.87
C GLY A 74 2.76 4.12 8.13
N GLY A 75 4.08 4.05 8.05
CA GLY A 75 4.93 3.62 9.16
C GLY A 75 4.80 4.51 10.40
N GLU A 76 4.89 5.83 10.23
CA GLU A 76 4.76 6.76 11.35
C GLU A 76 3.33 6.79 11.91
N LEU A 77 2.32 6.75 11.04
CA LEU A 77 0.92 6.74 11.47
C LEU A 77 0.60 5.51 12.33
N LEU A 78 1.18 4.35 12.00
CA LEU A 78 0.92 3.09 12.70
C LEU A 78 1.93 2.78 13.81
N SER A 79 2.86 3.68 14.12
CA SER A 79 3.91 3.44 15.11
C SER A 79 3.36 3.03 16.48
N ASP A 80 2.28 3.67 16.94
CA ASP A 80 1.64 3.33 18.21
C ASP A 80 0.94 1.96 18.15
N ALA A 81 0.32 1.61 17.00
CA ALA A 81 -0.26 0.28 16.78
C ALA A 81 0.81 -0.81 16.78
N ILE A 82 1.93 -0.56 16.11
CA ILE A 82 3.09 -1.48 16.08
C ILE A 82 3.62 -1.69 17.49
N PHE A 83 3.77 -0.62 18.27
CA PHE A 83 4.25 -0.70 19.64
C PHE A 83 3.26 -1.45 20.54
N GLU A 84 1.96 -1.17 20.47
CA GLU A 84 0.92 -1.89 21.22
C GLU A 84 0.92 -3.38 20.87
N PHE A 85 0.99 -3.71 19.57
CA PHE A 85 1.05 -5.09 19.11
C PHE A 85 2.28 -5.82 19.65
N TYR A 86 3.46 -5.21 19.55
CA TYR A 86 4.69 -5.77 20.11
C TYR A 86 4.60 -6.01 21.62
N GLN A 87 4.00 -5.11 22.38
CA GLN A 87 3.87 -5.23 23.83
C GLN A 87 2.94 -6.39 24.23
N THR A 88 1.85 -6.57 23.48
CA THR A 88 0.80 -7.54 23.80
C THR A 88 1.03 -8.91 23.19
N HIS A 89 1.86 -9.03 22.15
CA HIS A 89 2.11 -10.25 21.39
C HIS A 89 3.62 -10.50 21.19
N ARG A 90 4.39 -10.48 22.27
CA ARG A 90 5.86 -10.62 22.27
C ARG A 90 6.39 -11.93 21.68
N HIS A 91 5.54 -12.94 21.58
CA HIS A 91 5.85 -14.23 20.98
C HIS A 91 5.72 -14.24 19.45
N ILE A 92 5.14 -13.18 18.87
CA ILE A 92 5.01 -13.03 17.42
C ILE A 92 6.23 -12.31 16.87
N ASP A 93 6.89 -12.93 15.89
CA ASP A 93 7.96 -12.30 15.12
C ASP A 93 7.37 -11.30 14.12
N LEU A 94 7.73 -10.03 14.28
CA LEU A 94 7.24 -8.93 13.46
C LEU A 94 8.28 -8.55 12.42
N SER A 95 7.96 -8.73 11.14
CA SER A 95 8.78 -8.30 10.01
C SER A 95 8.13 -7.10 9.31
N LEU A 96 8.88 -6.03 9.11
CA LEU A 96 8.41 -4.80 8.44
C LEU A 96 9.10 -4.64 7.09
N LEU A 97 8.31 -4.39 6.05
CA LEU A 97 8.76 -3.99 4.72
C LEU A 97 8.20 -2.61 4.40
N GLU A 98 9.06 -1.63 4.14
CA GLU A 98 8.64 -0.30 3.69
C GLU A 98 8.89 -0.15 2.21
N ASP A 99 7.82 0.05 1.42
CA ASP A 99 7.92 0.25 -0.02
C ASP A 99 6.71 0.99 -0.62
N GLY A 100 6.74 1.23 -1.94
CA GLY A 100 5.63 1.79 -2.70
C GLY A 100 4.47 0.80 -2.87
N ALA A 101 3.27 1.33 -3.16
CA ALA A 101 2.04 0.55 -3.20
C ALA A 101 2.10 -0.65 -4.17
N GLU A 102 2.70 -0.50 -5.35
CA GLU A 102 2.76 -1.58 -6.34
C GLU A 102 3.58 -2.79 -5.84
N LEU A 103 4.74 -2.52 -5.20
CA LEU A 103 5.55 -3.59 -4.61
C LEU A 103 4.85 -4.24 -3.42
N LEU A 104 4.16 -3.45 -2.59
CA LEU A 104 3.38 -3.98 -1.47
C LEU A 104 2.20 -4.84 -1.94
N LYS A 105 1.48 -4.44 -2.99
CA LYS A 105 0.41 -5.23 -3.61
C LYS A 105 0.95 -6.55 -4.17
N GLN A 106 2.04 -6.49 -4.93
CA GLN A 106 2.67 -7.68 -5.48
C GLN A 106 3.11 -8.63 -4.36
N ALA A 107 3.70 -8.12 -3.29
CA ALA A 107 4.12 -8.90 -2.14
C ALA A 107 2.94 -9.58 -1.40
N LEU A 108 1.74 -8.94 -1.37
CA LEU A 108 0.51 -9.60 -0.90
C LEU A 108 0.07 -10.72 -1.84
N LEU A 109 0.12 -10.50 -3.15
CA LEU A 109 -0.26 -11.50 -4.16
C LEU A 109 0.69 -12.69 -4.17
N ASP A 110 1.97 -12.47 -3.92
CA ASP A 110 3.02 -13.49 -3.83
C ASP A 110 3.13 -14.14 -2.45
N ASP A 111 2.22 -13.81 -1.52
CA ASP A 111 2.20 -14.30 -0.13
C ASP A 111 3.51 -14.05 0.65
N THR A 112 4.31 -13.06 0.24
CA THR A 112 5.51 -12.61 0.97
C THR A 112 5.20 -11.59 2.05
N LEU A 113 4.01 -10.93 1.98
CA LEU A 113 3.41 -10.14 3.04
C LEU A 113 2.08 -10.74 3.49
N ASP A 114 1.73 -10.47 4.74
CA ASP A 114 0.44 -10.88 5.32
C ASP A 114 -0.60 -9.77 5.21
N VAL A 115 -0.21 -8.55 5.52
CA VAL A 115 -1.03 -7.34 5.44
C VAL A 115 -0.16 -6.15 5.03
N CYS A 116 -0.75 -5.13 4.40
CA CYS A 116 -0.02 -3.90 4.13
C CYS A 116 -0.93 -2.66 4.13
N THR A 117 -0.31 -1.49 4.23
CA THR A 117 -1.00 -0.21 4.04
C THR A 117 -1.13 0.12 2.56
N LEU A 118 -2.34 0.43 2.12
CA LEU A 118 -2.63 0.94 0.78
C LEU A 118 -3.48 2.20 0.86
N MET A 119 -3.52 2.97 -0.23
CA MET A 119 -4.43 4.10 -0.42
C MET A 119 -5.65 3.67 -1.23
N GLN A 120 -6.84 4.18 -0.88
CA GLN A 120 -8.02 3.99 -1.71
C GLN A 120 -7.89 4.73 -3.07
N PRO A 121 -8.52 4.22 -4.16
CA PRO A 121 -9.37 3.02 -4.22
C PRO A 121 -8.57 1.71 -4.19
N ILE A 122 -9.18 0.64 -3.65
CA ILE A 122 -8.56 -0.69 -3.53
C ILE A 122 -9.11 -1.61 -4.61
N GLU A 123 -8.22 -2.38 -5.26
CA GLU A 123 -8.59 -3.38 -6.25
C GLU A 123 -9.37 -4.55 -5.64
N ALA A 124 -10.13 -5.24 -6.49
CA ALA A 124 -11.03 -6.33 -6.09
C ALA A 124 -10.32 -7.57 -5.49
N ASP A 125 -9.01 -7.67 -5.68
CA ASP A 125 -8.16 -8.78 -5.19
C ASP A 125 -7.82 -8.69 -3.70
N PHE A 126 -8.19 -7.58 -3.05
CA PHE A 126 -7.87 -7.32 -1.66
C PHE A 126 -9.13 -7.06 -0.82
N ASP A 127 -9.13 -7.61 0.39
CA ASP A 127 -10.00 -7.19 1.48
C ASP A 127 -9.25 -6.16 2.33
N TYR A 128 -9.98 -5.29 3.02
CA TYR A 128 -9.35 -4.24 3.83
C TYR A 128 -10.22 -3.74 4.98
N ILE A 129 -9.57 -3.09 5.96
CA ILE A 129 -10.21 -2.23 6.95
C ILE A 129 -9.69 -0.80 6.81
N PRO A 130 -10.53 0.23 7.05
CA PRO A 130 -10.08 1.62 7.04
C PRO A 130 -9.11 1.88 8.22
N VAL A 131 -8.09 2.72 7.96
CA VAL A 131 -7.13 3.17 8.98
C VAL A 131 -7.32 4.65 9.27
N CYS A 132 -7.36 5.49 8.24
CA CYS A 132 -7.57 6.93 8.40
C CYS A 132 -8.18 7.58 7.15
N ASP A 133 -8.73 8.78 7.37
CA ASP A 133 -9.18 9.71 6.32
C ASP A 133 -8.80 11.14 6.74
N TYR A 134 -7.67 11.63 6.27
CA TYR A 134 -7.18 12.96 6.61
C TYR A 134 -7.24 13.92 5.42
N PRO A 135 -7.72 15.14 5.60
CA PRO A 135 -7.66 16.16 4.56
C PRO A 135 -6.22 16.51 4.22
N ILE A 136 -6.00 16.89 2.96
CA ILE A 136 -4.70 17.32 2.46
C ILE A 136 -4.49 18.79 2.78
N MET A 137 -3.30 19.09 3.30
CA MET A 137 -2.85 20.43 3.62
C MET A 137 -1.70 20.82 2.71
N MET A 138 -1.66 22.08 2.29
CA MET A 138 -0.47 22.67 1.66
C MET A 138 0.44 23.21 2.76
N VAL A 139 1.74 22.92 2.63
CA VAL A 139 2.80 23.42 3.52
C VAL A 139 3.81 24.23 2.70
N ALA A 140 4.09 25.44 3.18
CA ALA A 140 5.05 26.34 2.53
C ALA A 140 5.82 27.16 3.56
N HIS A 141 6.92 27.76 3.13
CA HIS A 141 7.60 28.77 3.93
C HIS A 141 6.72 30.04 3.99
N ARG A 142 6.59 30.62 5.17
CA ARG A 142 5.71 31.79 5.43
C ARG A 142 5.97 32.98 4.50
N GLN A 143 7.21 33.18 4.06
CA GLN A 143 7.55 34.25 3.10
C GLN A 143 6.92 34.10 1.72
N HIS A 144 6.51 32.89 1.32
CA HIS A 144 5.80 32.68 0.06
C HIS A 144 4.32 33.06 0.10
N MET A 145 3.79 33.24 1.31
CA MET A 145 2.34 33.45 1.50
C MET A 145 2.06 34.90 1.78
N GLY A 146 1.15 35.49 1.00
CA GLY A 146 0.59 36.81 1.30
C GLY A 146 -0.13 36.81 2.66
N ASN A 147 -0.07 37.93 3.37
CA ASN A 147 -0.79 38.15 4.61
C ASN A 147 -2.33 38.01 4.33
N ASN A 148 -3.00 37.06 4.99
CA ASN A 148 -4.44 36.77 4.94
C ASN A 148 -4.92 35.58 4.07
N ILE A 149 -4.06 34.75 3.50
CA ILE A 149 -4.50 33.53 2.84
C ILE A 149 -4.85 32.49 3.93
N LYS A 150 -6.10 32.00 3.93
CA LYS A 150 -6.58 31.01 4.92
C LYS A 150 -6.73 29.61 4.34
N GLN A 151 -6.77 29.49 3.02
CA GLN A 151 -6.92 28.21 2.30
C GLN A 151 -6.36 28.34 0.88
N VAL A 152 -6.08 27.22 0.24
CA VAL A 152 -5.56 27.17 -1.13
C VAL A 152 -6.38 26.20 -1.98
N THR A 153 -6.34 26.41 -3.30
CA THR A 153 -6.87 25.46 -4.27
C THR A 153 -5.71 24.81 -5.02
N LEU A 154 -5.88 23.58 -5.50
CA LEU A 154 -4.84 22.92 -6.29
C LEU A 154 -4.47 23.72 -7.55
N LYS A 155 -5.48 24.38 -8.16
CA LYS A 155 -5.28 25.25 -9.32
C LYS A 155 -4.39 26.46 -9.01
N SER A 156 -4.42 26.99 -7.79
CA SER A 156 -3.56 28.11 -7.37
C SER A 156 -2.07 27.72 -7.27
N LEU A 157 -1.78 26.40 -7.21
CA LEU A 157 -0.42 25.86 -7.16
C LEU A 157 0.19 25.57 -8.55
N LYS A 158 -0.51 25.91 -9.64
CA LYS A 158 -0.07 25.64 -11.03
C LYS A 158 1.35 26.10 -11.33
N ASN A 159 1.76 27.26 -10.81
CA ASN A 159 3.08 27.84 -11.03
C ASN A 159 4.03 27.68 -9.83
N ALA A 160 3.61 26.94 -8.81
CA ALA A 160 4.42 26.70 -7.62
C ALA A 160 5.49 25.62 -7.89
N SER A 161 6.64 25.74 -7.26
CA SER A 161 7.65 24.68 -7.22
C SER A 161 7.18 23.63 -6.21
N LEU A 162 6.64 22.49 -6.69
CA LEU A 162 6.15 21.43 -5.85
C LEU A 162 7.27 20.46 -5.44
N MET A 163 7.31 20.10 -4.19
CA MET A 163 8.11 19.00 -3.67
C MET A 163 7.16 17.89 -3.24
N LEU A 164 7.26 16.70 -3.82
CA LEU A 164 6.33 15.60 -3.60
C LEU A 164 7.09 14.32 -3.19
N PHE A 165 6.34 13.30 -2.79
CA PHE A 165 6.89 11.97 -2.56
C PHE A 165 7.39 11.37 -3.88
N ALA A 166 8.08 10.22 -3.81
CA ALA A 166 8.58 9.55 -5.00
C ALA A 166 7.46 9.33 -6.04
N SER A 167 7.82 9.34 -7.33
CA SER A 167 6.86 9.29 -8.45
C SER A 167 5.97 8.02 -8.44
N HIS A 168 6.46 6.92 -7.84
CA HIS A 168 5.71 5.67 -7.66
C HIS A 168 4.84 5.66 -6.38
N SER A 169 4.76 6.76 -5.64
CA SER A 169 3.85 6.90 -4.50
C SER A 169 2.43 7.15 -4.99
N SER A 170 1.46 6.35 -4.51
CA SER A 170 0.02 6.55 -4.80
C SER A 170 -0.45 7.96 -4.40
N PHE A 171 0.13 8.53 -3.35
CA PHE A 171 -0.17 9.91 -2.93
C PHE A 171 0.28 10.93 -3.99
N THR A 172 1.47 10.77 -4.56
CA THR A 172 1.96 11.62 -5.65
C THR A 172 1.14 11.43 -6.91
N SER A 173 0.81 10.20 -7.29
CA SER A 173 -0.03 9.90 -8.46
C SER A 173 -1.40 10.58 -8.33
N MET A 174 -2.05 10.49 -7.18
CA MET A 174 -3.31 11.18 -6.91
C MET A 174 -3.20 12.70 -7.13
N ILE A 175 -2.15 13.35 -6.62
CA ILE A 175 -1.96 14.80 -6.78
C ILE A 175 -1.74 15.17 -8.26
N VAL A 176 -0.90 14.41 -8.97
CA VAL A 176 -0.60 14.65 -10.39
C VAL A 176 -1.86 14.49 -11.25
N GLU A 177 -2.62 13.41 -11.05
CA GLU A 177 -3.88 13.17 -11.75
C GLU A 177 -4.88 14.30 -11.55
N GLU A 178 -5.02 14.80 -10.33
CA GLU A 178 -5.91 15.93 -10.04
C GLU A 178 -5.43 17.24 -10.69
N CYS A 179 -4.12 17.48 -10.77
CA CYS A 179 -3.58 18.60 -11.54
C CYS A 179 -3.92 18.47 -13.04
N GLN A 180 -3.78 17.26 -13.61
CA GLN A 180 -4.11 16.98 -15.00
C GLN A 180 -5.60 17.17 -15.29
N LYS A 181 -6.50 16.70 -14.42
CA LYS A 181 -7.94 16.96 -14.51
C LYS A 181 -8.27 18.48 -14.51
N LEU A 182 -7.46 19.29 -13.83
CA LEU A 182 -7.57 20.74 -13.80
C LEU A 182 -6.89 21.43 -14.99
N GLY A 183 -6.30 20.67 -15.92
CA GLY A 183 -5.69 21.17 -17.17
C GLY A 183 -4.28 21.73 -17.01
N PHE A 184 -3.49 21.20 -16.07
CA PHE A 184 -2.09 21.56 -15.95
C PHE A 184 -1.20 20.43 -15.43
N GLU A 185 0.09 20.47 -15.80
CA GLU A 185 1.12 19.61 -15.21
C GLU A 185 1.77 20.34 -14.04
N PRO A 186 1.95 19.67 -12.88
CA PRO A 186 2.62 20.30 -11.75
C PRO A 186 4.12 20.46 -12.01
N ASN A 187 4.69 21.60 -11.61
CA ASN A 187 6.13 21.82 -11.65
C ASN A 187 6.79 21.16 -10.43
N ILE A 188 7.19 19.88 -10.58
CA ILE A 188 7.81 19.11 -9.49
C ILE A 188 9.31 19.32 -9.51
N VAL A 189 9.86 19.95 -8.49
CA VAL A 189 11.29 20.28 -8.37
C VAL A 189 12.07 19.29 -7.49
N CYS A 190 11.37 18.46 -6.70
CA CYS A 190 12.00 17.48 -5.85
C CYS A 190 11.06 16.30 -5.55
N HIS A 191 11.62 15.09 -5.58
CA HIS A 191 10.97 13.88 -5.09
C HIS A 191 11.77 13.27 -3.93
N THR A 192 11.08 12.86 -2.85
CA THR A 192 11.69 12.11 -1.75
C THR A 192 10.63 11.32 -0.99
N ASN A 193 10.99 10.18 -0.41
CA ASN A 193 10.10 9.41 0.46
C ASN A 193 10.16 9.85 1.93
N GLN A 194 11.00 10.83 2.26
CA GLN A 194 11.18 11.33 3.63
C GLN A 194 10.45 12.65 3.82
N TRP A 195 9.29 12.64 4.50
CA TRP A 195 8.54 13.87 4.77
C TRP A 195 9.30 14.86 5.67
N GLN A 196 10.19 14.37 6.56
CA GLN A 196 11.07 15.21 7.36
C GLN A 196 12.08 15.97 6.49
N LEU A 197 12.58 15.35 5.42
CA LEU A 197 13.46 16.05 4.47
C LEU A 197 12.67 17.11 3.70
N LEU A 198 11.43 16.81 3.27
CA LEU A 198 10.56 17.81 2.64
C LEU A 198 10.39 19.04 3.52
N THR A 199 10.06 18.85 4.80
CA THR A 199 9.88 19.97 5.74
C THR A 199 11.17 20.75 5.97
N THR A 200 12.33 20.09 6.00
CA THR A 200 13.64 20.75 6.09
C THR A 200 13.93 21.61 4.86
N LEU A 201 13.60 21.14 3.66
CA LEU A 201 13.77 21.90 2.41
C LEU A 201 12.78 23.07 2.33
N LEU A 202 11.55 22.89 2.85
CA LEU A 202 10.57 23.98 2.98
C LEU A 202 11.09 25.13 3.84
N LYS A 203 11.77 24.85 4.95
CA LYS A 203 12.42 25.88 5.80
C LYS A 203 13.50 26.65 5.04
N LYS A 204 14.12 26.05 4.03
CA LYS A 204 15.07 26.69 3.13
C LYS A 204 14.39 27.41 1.96
N ASN A 205 13.06 27.49 1.96
CA ASN A 205 12.27 28.19 0.95
C ASN A 205 12.40 27.61 -0.46
N MET A 206 12.57 26.28 -0.58
CA MET A 206 12.78 25.61 -1.86
C MET A 206 11.49 25.48 -2.69
N GLY A 207 10.31 25.54 -2.05
CA GLY A 207 9.02 25.38 -2.72
C GLY A 207 7.86 25.16 -1.75
N VAL A 208 6.86 24.43 -2.21
CA VAL A 208 5.69 24.03 -1.42
C VAL A 208 5.49 22.52 -1.49
N THR A 209 4.83 21.92 -0.50
CA THR A 209 4.44 20.52 -0.53
C THR A 209 2.99 20.33 -0.11
N LEU A 210 2.47 19.14 -0.38
CA LEU A 210 1.17 18.69 0.09
C LEU A 210 1.37 17.52 1.05
N LEU A 211 0.73 17.58 2.23
CA LEU A 211 0.82 16.56 3.26
C LEU A 211 -0.57 16.30 3.86
N PRO A 212 -0.86 15.08 4.30
CA PRO A 212 -2.04 14.81 5.13
C PRO A 212 -1.99 15.62 6.44
N LYS A 213 -3.16 16.05 6.91
CA LYS A 213 -3.31 16.86 8.12
C LYS A 213 -2.60 16.24 9.34
N TYR A 214 -2.61 14.93 9.48
CA TYR A 214 -1.89 14.19 10.52
C TYR A 214 -0.44 14.62 10.68
N TYR A 215 0.27 14.84 9.56
CA TYR A 215 1.68 15.27 9.59
C TYR A 215 1.82 16.76 9.84
N THR A 216 0.89 17.56 9.31
CA THR A 216 0.96 19.02 9.52
C THR A 216 0.64 19.42 10.94
N ASP A 217 -0.20 18.68 11.66
CA ASP A 217 -0.49 18.90 13.07
C ASP A 217 0.74 18.66 13.99
N LYS A 218 1.72 17.89 13.50
CA LYS A 218 3.00 17.66 14.21
C LYS A 218 4.08 18.69 13.88
N LEU A 219 3.81 19.59 12.92
CA LEU A 219 4.73 20.64 12.53
C LEU A 219 4.58 21.84 13.46
N ASP A 220 5.44 21.92 14.46
CA ASP A 220 5.58 23.13 15.31
C ASP A 220 6.78 23.95 14.81
N ASP A 221 6.57 24.70 13.71
CA ASP A 221 7.63 25.56 13.16
C ASP A 221 7.06 26.89 12.68
N LYS A 222 7.52 27.99 13.31
CA LYS A 222 7.08 29.35 13.02
C LYS A 222 7.42 29.83 11.60
N GLN A 223 8.37 29.21 10.93
CA GLN A 223 8.75 29.56 9.56
C GLN A 223 7.80 28.96 8.52
N LEU A 224 7.08 27.90 8.88
CA LEU A 224 6.15 27.22 8.00
C LEU A 224 4.70 27.69 8.24
N VAL A 225 3.90 27.57 7.20
CA VAL A 225 2.46 27.74 7.23
C VAL A 225 1.79 26.52 6.63
N CYS A 226 0.78 26.00 7.31
CA CYS A 226 -0.05 24.90 6.85
C CYS A 226 -1.45 25.45 6.51
N LEU A 227 -1.90 25.27 5.28
CA LEU A 227 -3.20 25.75 4.80
C LEU A 227 -4.02 24.60 4.22
N PRO A 228 -5.33 24.53 4.50
CA PRO A 228 -6.18 23.50 3.92
C PRO A 228 -6.27 23.63 2.41
N LEU A 229 -6.16 22.48 1.70
CA LEU A 229 -6.44 22.38 0.29
C LEU A 229 -7.95 22.12 0.12
N VAL A 230 -8.67 23.07 -0.49
CA VAL A 230 -10.15 23.04 -0.49
C VAL A 230 -10.78 22.69 -1.84
N GLN A 231 -10.04 22.78 -2.95
CA GLN A 231 -10.53 22.48 -4.29
C GLN A 231 -9.42 21.86 -5.16
N PRO A 232 -9.58 20.58 -5.59
CA PRO A 232 -10.62 19.65 -5.09
C PRO A 232 -10.44 19.34 -3.61
N ASN A 233 -11.48 18.87 -2.94
CA ASN A 233 -11.36 18.41 -1.56
C ASN A 233 -10.72 17.01 -1.55
N LEU A 234 -9.41 16.98 -1.46
CA LEU A 234 -8.63 15.74 -1.45
C LEU A 234 -8.41 15.26 -0.02
N THR A 235 -8.52 13.97 0.15
CA THR A 235 -8.21 13.31 1.41
C THR A 235 -7.22 12.17 1.23
N TRP A 236 -6.46 11.88 2.27
CA TRP A 236 -5.58 10.74 2.35
C TRP A 236 -6.29 9.62 3.08
N GLN A 237 -6.88 8.72 2.28
CA GLN A 237 -7.62 7.57 2.76
C GLN A 237 -6.73 6.35 2.76
N MET A 238 -6.20 5.98 3.92
CA MET A 238 -5.37 4.80 4.07
C MET A 238 -6.16 3.65 4.66
N VAL A 239 -5.89 2.46 4.17
CA VAL A 239 -6.45 1.19 4.63
C VAL A 239 -5.34 0.22 5.00
N MET A 240 -5.68 -0.76 5.85
CA MET A 240 -4.90 -1.97 6.07
C MET A 240 -5.53 -3.07 5.22
N ALA A 241 -4.80 -3.53 4.21
CA ALA A 241 -5.27 -4.48 3.20
C ALA A 241 -4.57 -5.84 3.34
N TRP A 242 -5.26 -6.88 2.90
CA TRP A 242 -4.73 -8.24 2.75
C TRP A 242 -5.34 -8.90 1.53
N ARG A 243 -4.71 -9.98 1.06
CA ARG A 243 -5.18 -10.72 -0.10
C ARG A 243 -6.56 -11.30 0.17
N LYS A 244 -7.49 -11.07 -0.75
CA LYS A 244 -8.85 -11.59 -0.69
C LYS A 244 -8.86 -13.12 -0.66
N HIS A 245 -9.83 -13.68 0.06
CA HIS A 245 -9.97 -15.13 0.26
C HIS A 245 -8.80 -15.83 1.00
N ARG A 246 -7.79 -15.07 1.43
CA ARG A 246 -6.76 -15.62 2.30
C ARG A 246 -7.31 -15.79 3.72
N PRO A 247 -7.21 -16.98 4.33
CA PRO A 247 -7.56 -17.15 5.73
C PRO A 247 -6.72 -16.25 6.63
N LEU A 248 -7.37 -15.50 7.52
CA LEU A 248 -6.66 -14.67 8.50
C LEU A 248 -5.98 -15.58 9.54
N THR A 249 -4.67 -15.44 9.67
CA THR A 249 -3.94 -16.11 10.75
C THR A 249 -4.25 -15.44 12.09
N PRO A 250 -4.03 -16.12 13.24
CA PRO A 250 -4.20 -15.50 14.55
C PRO A 250 -3.40 -14.21 14.73
N ALA A 251 -2.17 -14.15 14.18
CA ALA A 251 -1.33 -12.97 14.18
C ALA A 251 -1.92 -11.82 13.35
N MET A 252 -2.43 -12.10 12.13
CA MET A 252 -3.13 -11.13 11.31
C MET A 252 -4.37 -10.60 12.03
N GLN A 253 -5.21 -11.48 12.58
CA GLN A 253 -6.42 -11.08 13.29
C GLN A 253 -6.11 -10.21 14.51
N ALA A 254 -5.09 -10.55 15.29
CA ALA A 254 -4.64 -9.77 16.42
C ALA A 254 -4.18 -8.37 15.99
N TRP A 255 -3.39 -8.28 14.91
CA TRP A 255 -2.94 -7.02 14.33
C TRP A 255 -4.11 -6.16 13.85
N LEU A 256 -5.01 -6.72 13.03
CA LEU A 256 -6.19 -6.00 12.52
C LEU A 256 -7.07 -5.46 13.66
N ASN A 257 -7.20 -6.20 14.75
CA ASN A 257 -7.92 -5.74 15.94
C ASN A 257 -7.25 -4.54 16.61
N VAL A 258 -5.89 -4.51 16.67
CA VAL A 258 -5.15 -3.35 17.19
C VAL A 258 -5.37 -2.14 16.30
N VAL A 259 -5.19 -2.28 14.99
CA VAL A 259 -5.38 -1.20 14.00
C VAL A 259 -6.80 -0.63 14.08
N GLN A 260 -7.82 -1.50 14.14
CA GLN A 260 -9.22 -1.07 14.18
C GLN A 260 -9.58 -0.29 15.46
N ARG A 261 -9.01 -0.71 16.62
CA ARG A 261 -9.18 0.05 17.87
C ARG A 261 -8.57 1.44 17.77
N GLN A 262 -7.39 1.57 17.20
CA GLN A 262 -6.72 2.87 17.05
C GLN A 262 -7.44 3.77 16.04
N ALA A 263 -7.89 3.23 14.91
CA ALA A 263 -8.67 3.98 13.93
C ALA A 263 -9.95 4.59 14.56
N ASN A 264 -10.65 3.83 15.41
CA ASN A 264 -11.84 4.30 16.11
C ASN A 264 -11.56 5.38 17.16
N ASN A 265 -10.34 5.46 17.70
CA ASN A 265 -9.94 6.47 18.68
C ASN A 265 -9.40 7.77 18.03
N THR A 266 -9.20 7.77 16.72
CA THR A 266 -8.62 8.90 15.96
C THR A 266 -9.69 9.72 15.22
N VAL A 267 -10.94 9.27 15.22
CA VAL A 267 -12.14 9.99 14.76
C VAL A 267 -12.76 10.71 15.93
#